data_e02ac3968072d86927b60e63573041aa
#
_entry.id   e02ac3968072d86927b60e63573041aa
#
_cell.length_a   1.000
_cell.length_b   1.000
_cell.length_c   1.000
_cell.angle_alpha   90.00
_cell.angle_beta   90.00
_cell.angle_gamma   90.00
#
_symmetry.space_group_name_H-M   'P 1'
#
loop_
_entity.id
_entity.type
_entity.pdbx_description
1 polymer ?
#
loop_
_entity_poly.entity_id
_entity_poly.type
_entity_poly.pdbx_seq_one_letter_code
_entity_poly.pdbx_strand_id
1 'polypeptide(L)'
;MEITEALSYDDVLLTPMPSAVLPRDVDVSTTLCPGIELRLPLLSAAMDKVTEGDMAIALARQGGLGVVHKNAPIPVQAGMVESVKRSESGFIVDPVTLKPDDLVDTAFELMAHYRVSGFPVVDDDGRLVGIVTNRDLRLGAEPGTEVRDYMTSQGLVTAVPGTTLEEARDRMQEHRVEKLPIVDPSDHKLTGMFTFKDIEKVRKYPTAAKDARGRLLCAAAVGVGPDGEERAEALARAGVDLLAIDSAHGHSAGILEFAAKLKDRFPDVALMVGNVATADGVRACADHGADIVKVGVGPGSICSTRVVTGVGMPQFTAVMDCARAAAEIGVTTIADGGVRYSGDIVKALAAGASAVMVGNILAGTDESPGELVLVGGRRYKEYRGMGSIDAMRAGSADRYFQADEKAGSAKEAKQTSKLVPEGVSGLLPYRGSVGEVTDQLVGGLRSGMGYCGAADLAALATNARFVRQSAAGARESHVHDVEVVHESPNYAVPGKD
;
A
#
# COMPACT_ATOMS: atom_id res chain seq x y z
N MET A 1 -31.30 28.40 3.30
CA MET A 1 -30.32 27.40 2.83
C MET A 1 -29.03 28.18 2.60
N GLU A 2 -27.95 27.78 3.31
CA GLU A 2 -26.65 28.41 3.15
C GLU A 2 -25.87 27.61 2.10
N ILE A 3 -25.25 28.31 1.13
CA ILE A 3 -24.37 27.68 0.12
C ILE A 3 -22.98 28.17 0.45
N THR A 4 -22.13 27.19 0.84
CA THR A 4 -20.73 27.46 1.13
C THR A 4 -19.87 27.24 -0.12
N GLU A 5 -18.79 28.01 -0.26
CA GLU A 5 -17.81 27.82 -1.31
C GLU A 5 -16.84 26.68 -0.91
N ALA A 6 -16.50 25.81 -1.87
CA ALA A 6 -15.52 24.74 -1.68
C ALA A 6 -14.52 24.73 -2.83
N LEU A 7 -13.25 24.45 -2.51
CA LEU A 7 -12.10 24.58 -3.40
C LEU A 7 -11.46 23.22 -3.70
N SER A 8 -10.99 23.04 -4.92
CA SER A 8 -10.12 21.94 -5.36
C SER A 8 -8.63 22.34 -5.24
N TYR A 9 -7.72 21.41 -5.50
CA TYR A 9 -6.28 21.74 -5.52
C TYR A 9 -5.93 22.78 -6.59
N ASP A 10 -6.68 22.87 -7.68
CA ASP A 10 -6.44 23.84 -8.73
C ASP A 10 -6.85 25.28 -8.36
N ASP A 11 -7.68 25.42 -7.33
CA ASP A 11 -8.18 26.75 -6.92
C ASP A 11 -7.22 27.48 -5.97
N VAL A 12 -6.16 26.78 -5.49
CA VAL A 12 -5.26 27.32 -4.47
C VAL A 12 -3.80 27.13 -4.85
N LEU A 13 -2.95 28.05 -4.37
CA LEU A 13 -1.50 27.94 -4.36
C LEU A 13 -0.96 28.20 -2.94
N LEU A 14 0.19 27.60 -2.63
CA LEU A 14 0.98 27.95 -1.45
C LEU A 14 1.81 29.18 -1.73
N THR A 15 1.85 30.13 -0.79
CA THR A 15 2.72 31.28 -0.87
C THR A 15 4.14 30.92 -0.47
N PRO A 16 5.18 31.35 -1.24
CA PRO A 16 6.56 31.22 -0.79
C PRO A 16 6.78 31.95 0.53
N MET A 17 7.53 31.31 1.43
CA MET A 17 7.86 31.84 2.74
C MET A 17 9.37 31.98 2.90
N PRO A 18 9.88 32.83 3.82
CA PRO A 18 11.30 32.85 4.14
C PRO A 18 11.77 31.44 4.53
N SER A 19 12.85 30.98 3.90
CA SER A 19 13.33 29.61 4.06
C SER A 19 14.84 29.55 4.23
N ALA A 20 15.29 28.75 5.20
CA ALA A 20 16.66 28.30 5.33
C ALA A 20 16.76 26.76 5.09
N VAL A 21 15.65 26.13 4.64
CA VAL A 21 15.54 24.68 4.48
C VAL A 21 15.86 24.31 3.02
N LEU A 22 16.80 23.40 2.83
CA LEU A 22 17.10 22.86 1.51
C LEU A 22 16.25 21.60 1.25
N PRO A 23 15.79 21.35 0.03
CA PRO A 23 14.97 20.17 -0.29
C PRO A 23 15.58 18.84 0.15
N ARG A 24 16.92 18.70 0.14
CA ARG A 24 17.61 17.48 0.58
C ARG A 24 17.55 17.22 2.09
N ASP A 25 17.33 18.29 2.88
CA ASP A 25 17.35 18.24 4.35
C ASP A 25 15.94 18.12 4.95
N VAL A 26 14.91 18.04 4.08
CA VAL A 26 13.51 17.93 4.49
C VAL A 26 13.18 16.50 4.92
N ASP A 27 12.54 16.34 6.06
CA ASP A 27 11.93 15.09 6.51
C ASP A 27 10.47 15.01 6.04
N VAL A 28 10.16 14.00 5.24
CA VAL A 28 8.81 13.74 4.73
C VAL A 28 8.14 12.56 5.44
N SER A 29 8.73 12.05 6.51
CA SER A 29 8.17 10.93 7.28
C SER A 29 6.87 11.34 8.00
N THR A 30 6.02 10.35 8.24
CA THR A 30 4.73 10.53 8.92
C THR A 30 4.38 9.30 9.75
N THR A 31 3.68 9.52 10.87
CA THR A 31 3.06 8.46 11.66
C THR A 31 1.55 8.53 11.46
N LEU A 32 0.94 7.44 10.96
CA LEU A 32 -0.50 7.40 10.74
C LEU A 32 -1.27 7.00 12.00
N CYS A 33 -0.73 6.04 12.75
CA CYS A 33 -1.21 5.61 14.06
C CYS A 33 -0.08 4.79 14.73
N PRO A 34 -0.20 4.39 15.99
CA PRO A 34 0.79 3.54 16.64
C PRO A 34 1.10 2.28 15.82
N GLY A 35 2.36 2.04 15.53
CA GLY A 35 2.84 0.92 14.71
C GLY A 35 2.83 1.13 13.19
N ILE A 36 2.26 2.23 12.68
CA ILE A 36 2.28 2.57 11.25
C ILE A 36 3.05 3.86 11.00
N GLU A 37 4.35 3.71 10.85
CA GLU A 37 5.27 4.80 10.50
C GLU A 37 5.69 4.68 9.03
N LEU A 38 5.54 5.76 8.27
CA LEU A 38 5.92 5.83 6.87
C LEU A 38 7.09 6.81 6.69
N ARG A 39 8.05 6.44 5.87
CA ARG A 39 9.15 7.32 5.43
C ARG A 39 8.74 8.20 4.25
N LEU A 40 7.64 7.84 3.60
CA LEU A 40 7.04 8.52 2.47
C LEU A 40 5.53 8.64 2.70
N PRO A 41 4.94 9.85 2.74
CA PRO A 41 3.52 10.03 3.08
C PRO A 41 2.59 9.68 1.91
N LEU A 42 2.83 8.52 1.28
CA LEU A 42 2.06 8.03 0.13
C LEU A 42 1.49 6.64 0.38
N LEU A 43 0.22 6.47 -0.01
CA LEU A 43 -0.46 5.19 -0.06
C LEU A 43 -0.89 4.89 -1.50
N SER A 44 -0.89 3.61 -1.91
CA SER A 44 -1.54 3.21 -3.15
C SER A 44 -3.00 2.82 -2.91
N ALA A 45 -3.88 3.22 -3.83
CA ALA A 45 -5.32 3.03 -3.70
C ALA A 45 -5.72 1.55 -3.77
N ALA A 46 -6.74 1.17 -2.98
CA ALA A 46 -7.31 -0.17 -2.94
C ALA A 46 -8.16 -0.47 -4.19
N MET A 47 -7.53 -0.48 -5.36
CA MET A 47 -8.19 -0.67 -6.65
C MET A 47 -7.54 -1.85 -7.40
N ASP A 48 -8.37 -2.65 -8.07
CA ASP A 48 -7.95 -3.90 -8.73
C ASP A 48 -7.03 -3.72 -9.96
N LYS A 49 -6.81 -2.47 -10.39
CA LYS A 49 -5.82 -2.10 -11.42
C LYS A 49 -4.71 -1.19 -10.84
N VAL A 50 -4.59 -1.13 -9.51
CA VAL A 50 -3.55 -0.33 -8.82
C VAL A 50 -2.73 -1.16 -7.87
N THR A 51 -3.36 -1.82 -6.89
CA THR A 51 -2.63 -2.41 -5.76
C THR A 51 -2.93 -3.89 -5.57
N GLU A 52 -2.00 -4.71 -6.00
CA GLU A 52 -1.82 -6.10 -5.58
C GLU A 52 -0.48 -6.26 -4.83
N GLY A 53 -0.01 -7.48 -4.63
CA GLY A 53 1.20 -7.78 -3.88
C GLY A 53 2.46 -7.06 -4.38
N ASP A 54 2.67 -7.02 -5.68
CA ASP A 54 3.88 -6.42 -6.29
C ASP A 54 3.93 -4.89 -6.07
N MET A 55 2.80 -4.19 -6.26
CA MET A 55 2.67 -2.77 -5.95
C MET A 55 2.87 -2.50 -4.45
N ALA A 56 2.26 -3.31 -3.59
CA ALA A 56 2.38 -3.14 -2.14
C ALA A 56 3.85 -3.33 -1.68
N ILE A 57 4.55 -4.32 -2.21
CA ILE A 57 5.98 -4.53 -1.97
C ILE A 57 6.81 -3.35 -2.45
N ALA A 58 6.60 -2.92 -3.70
CA ALA A 58 7.39 -1.85 -4.30
C ALA A 58 7.21 -0.53 -3.55
N LEU A 59 5.97 -0.16 -3.22
CA LEU A 59 5.70 1.08 -2.49
C LEU A 59 6.21 1.04 -1.04
N ALA A 60 6.07 -0.09 -0.34
CA ALA A 60 6.60 -0.25 1.01
C ALA A 60 8.15 -0.15 1.03
N ARG A 61 8.85 -0.64 0.00
CA ARG A 61 10.30 -0.46 -0.19
C ARG A 61 10.71 1.01 -0.33
N GLN A 62 9.86 1.82 -0.94
CA GLN A 62 10.08 3.28 -1.03
C GLN A 62 9.74 4.01 0.28
N GLY A 63 9.12 3.32 1.25
CA GLY A 63 8.73 3.90 2.53
C GLY A 63 7.26 4.32 2.63
N GLY A 64 6.45 4.01 1.62
CA GLY A 64 4.99 4.22 1.61
C GLY A 64 4.21 2.98 2.06
N LEU A 65 2.92 2.91 1.76
CA LEU A 65 2.03 1.82 2.17
C LEU A 65 1.08 1.40 1.05
N GLY A 66 1.14 0.12 0.64
CA GLY A 66 0.19 -0.45 -0.30
C GLY A 66 -1.09 -0.92 0.39
N VAL A 67 -2.26 -0.55 -0.18
CA VAL A 67 -3.56 -1.06 0.28
C VAL A 67 -4.08 -2.07 -0.73
N VAL A 68 -3.94 -3.36 -0.43
CA VAL A 68 -4.37 -4.46 -1.32
C VAL A 68 -5.89 -4.45 -1.47
N HIS A 69 -6.37 -4.49 -2.72
CA HIS A 69 -7.80 -4.41 -3.02
C HIS A 69 -8.57 -5.66 -2.59
N LYS A 70 -9.88 -5.52 -2.33
CA LYS A 70 -10.78 -6.62 -1.96
C LYS A 70 -11.48 -7.32 -3.14
N ASN A 71 -11.27 -6.85 -4.37
CA ASN A 71 -11.92 -7.37 -5.57
C ASN A 71 -11.26 -8.66 -6.07
N ALA A 72 -11.06 -9.60 -5.14
CA ALA A 72 -10.46 -10.92 -5.32
C ALA A 72 -11.05 -11.89 -4.28
N PRO A 73 -10.99 -13.21 -4.53
CA PRO A 73 -11.35 -14.21 -3.52
C PRO A 73 -10.53 -14.04 -2.23
N ILE A 74 -11.13 -14.32 -1.08
CA ILE A 74 -10.49 -14.13 0.25
C ILE A 74 -9.11 -14.80 0.33
N PRO A 75 -8.92 -16.08 -0.09
CA PRO A 75 -7.61 -16.72 -0.01
C PRO A 75 -6.56 -16.05 -0.91
N VAL A 76 -6.98 -15.49 -2.06
CA VAL A 76 -6.08 -14.80 -2.99
C VAL A 76 -5.59 -13.48 -2.38
N GLN A 77 -6.49 -12.69 -1.80
CA GLN A 77 -6.12 -11.43 -1.14
C GLN A 77 -5.23 -11.69 0.09
N ALA A 78 -5.55 -12.69 0.91
CA ALA A 78 -4.72 -13.09 2.04
C ALA A 78 -3.32 -13.54 1.59
N GLY A 79 -3.24 -14.31 0.50
CA GLY A 79 -1.97 -14.72 -0.12
C GLY A 79 -1.12 -13.53 -0.63
N MET A 80 -1.76 -12.45 -1.14
CA MET A 80 -1.06 -11.22 -1.48
C MET A 80 -0.43 -10.56 -0.24
N VAL A 81 -1.18 -10.45 0.86
CA VAL A 81 -0.67 -9.90 2.14
C VAL A 81 0.48 -10.76 2.66
N GLU A 82 0.34 -12.09 2.68
CA GLU A 82 1.43 -12.99 3.08
C GLU A 82 2.68 -12.81 2.21
N SER A 83 2.51 -12.64 0.90
CA SER A 83 3.63 -12.38 -0.02
C SER A 83 4.38 -11.09 0.35
N VAL A 84 3.65 -10.00 0.68
CA VAL A 84 4.25 -8.74 1.15
C VAL A 84 5.01 -8.98 2.45
N LYS A 85 4.40 -9.63 3.44
CA LYS A 85 5.01 -9.89 4.76
C LYS A 85 6.25 -10.77 4.68
N ARG A 86 6.33 -11.66 3.68
CA ARG A 86 7.49 -12.53 3.44
C ARG A 86 8.55 -11.93 2.53
N SER A 87 8.24 -10.87 1.77
CA SER A 87 9.16 -10.32 0.75
C SER A 87 10.43 -9.71 1.33
N GLU A 88 10.37 -9.17 2.55
CA GLU A 88 11.50 -8.63 3.30
C GLU A 88 11.32 -8.85 4.78
N SER A 89 12.05 -9.80 5.29
CA SER A 89 12.36 -9.89 6.70
C SER A 89 13.89 -9.99 6.76
N GLY A 90 14.58 -8.99 7.29
CA GLY A 90 16.03 -9.13 7.53
C GLY A 90 16.33 -10.37 8.40
N PHE A 91 15.29 -10.84 9.09
CA PHE A 91 15.24 -12.01 9.94
C PHE A 91 13.91 -12.74 9.74
N ILE A 92 13.95 -13.99 9.33
CA ILE A 92 12.77 -14.84 9.17
C ILE A 92 12.47 -15.48 10.52
N VAL A 93 11.40 -15.02 11.18
CA VAL A 93 10.84 -15.69 12.36
C VAL A 93 10.02 -16.89 11.87
N ASP A 94 10.23 -18.04 12.48
CA ASP A 94 9.50 -19.28 12.13
C ASP A 94 9.64 -19.64 10.63
N PRO A 95 10.86 -19.94 10.15
CA PRO A 95 11.08 -20.30 8.75
C PRO A 95 10.36 -21.60 8.40
N VAL A 96 9.89 -21.71 7.16
CA VAL A 96 9.41 -22.99 6.64
C VAL A 96 10.55 -24.02 6.74
N THR A 97 10.27 -25.16 7.31
CA THR A 97 11.24 -26.25 7.54
C THR A 97 10.84 -27.50 6.78
N LEU A 98 11.80 -28.37 6.60
CA LEU A 98 11.61 -29.75 6.16
C LEU A 98 12.06 -30.71 7.26
N LYS A 99 11.58 -31.95 7.19
CA LYS A 99 12.08 -33.07 7.99
C LYS A 99 13.10 -33.87 7.18
N PRO A 100 14.01 -34.62 7.83
CA PRO A 100 14.98 -35.45 7.13
C PRO A 100 14.37 -36.50 6.20
N ASP A 101 13.18 -37.00 6.53
CA ASP A 101 12.41 -38.01 5.80
C ASP A 101 11.39 -37.42 4.81
N ASP A 102 11.28 -36.10 4.69
CA ASP A 102 10.53 -35.49 3.60
C ASP A 102 11.16 -35.81 2.24
N LEU A 103 10.33 -35.93 1.21
CA LEU A 103 10.79 -36.21 -0.14
C LEU A 103 11.35 -34.95 -0.81
N VAL A 104 12.32 -35.14 -1.68
CA VAL A 104 12.90 -34.09 -2.53
C VAL A 104 11.83 -33.37 -3.35
N ASP A 105 10.82 -34.11 -3.82
CA ASP A 105 9.68 -33.55 -4.56
C ASP A 105 8.94 -32.49 -3.72
N THR A 106 8.67 -32.78 -2.45
CA THR A 106 8.09 -31.84 -1.49
C THR A 106 8.96 -30.58 -1.33
N ALA A 107 10.29 -30.77 -1.27
CA ALA A 107 11.20 -29.61 -1.20
C ALA A 107 11.10 -28.74 -2.45
N PHE A 108 11.00 -29.31 -3.66
CA PHE A 108 10.83 -28.54 -4.89
C PHE A 108 9.46 -27.82 -4.95
N GLU A 109 8.38 -28.49 -4.54
CA GLU A 109 7.05 -27.89 -4.47
C GLU A 109 7.03 -26.69 -3.52
N LEU A 110 7.60 -26.84 -2.32
CA LEU A 110 7.71 -25.77 -1.35
C LEU A 110 8.64 -24.64 -1.83
N MET A 111 9.75 -24.95 -2.52
CA MET A 111 10.61 -23.93 -3.13
C MET A 111 9.87 -23.10 -4.17
N ALA A 112 9.07 -23.74 -5.02
CA ALA A 112 8.26 -23.08 -6.04
C ALA A 112 7.13 -22.24 -5.40
N HIS A 113 6.41 -22.82 -4.44
CA HIS A 113 5.29 -22.17 -3.75
C HIS A 113 5.75 -20.93 -2.98
N TYR A 114 6.82 -21.07 -2.17
CA TYR A 114 7.32 -19.97 -1.34
C TYR A 114 8.37 -19.09 -2.03
N ARG A 115 8.79 -19.43 -3.25
CA ARG A 115 9.85 -18.74 -4.02
C ARG A 115 11.16 -18.60 -3.24
N VAL A 116 11.52 -19.62 -2.50
CA VAL A 116 12.75 -19.70 -1.69
C VAL A 116 13.75 -20.67 -2.27
N SER A 117 15.04 -20.50 -1.94
CA SER A 117 16.13 -21.31 -2.48
C SER A 117 16.63 -22.41 -1.54
N GLY A 118 15.92 -22.71 -0.45
CA GLY A 118 16.26 -23.79 0.47
C GLY A 118 15.70 -23.56 1.86
N PHE A 119 15.73 -24.61 2.67
CA PHE A 119 15.09 -24.73 3.96
C PHE A 119 16.05 -25.23 5.04
N PRO A 120 15.89 -24.79 6.29
CA PRO A 120 16.40 -25.54 7.44
C PRO A 120 15.67 -26.89 7.53
N VAL A 121 16.39 -27.92 7.95
CA VAL A 121 15.84 -29.24 8.21
C VAL A 121 15.85 -29.46 9.72
N VAL A 122 14.70 -29.84 10.28
CA VAL A 122 14.53 -30.02 11.73
C VAL A 122 14.03 -31.44 12.06
N ASP A 123 14.35 -31.90 13.26
CA ASP A 123 13.81 -33.16 13.79
C ASP A 123 12.38 -32.96 14.33
N ASP A 124 11.78 -34.02 14.90
CA ASP A 124 10.42 -34.00 15.47
C ASP A 124 10.29 -33.09 16.69
N ASP A 125 11.41 -32.77 17.36
CA ASP A 125 11.46 -31.83 18.48
C ASP A 125 11.67 -30.38 18.05
N GLY A 126 11.84 -30.12 16.74
CA GLY A 126 12.11 -28.79 16.16
C GLY A 126 13.58 -28.35 16.27
N ARG A 127 14.52 -29.29 16.54
CA ARG A 127 15.95 -29.00 16.57
C ARG A 127 16.54 -29.00 15.17
N LEU A 128 17.43 -28.06 14.91
CA LEU A 128 18.11 -27.99 13.62
C LEU A 128 19.05 -29.19 13.43
N VAL A 129 18.80 -29.99 12.39
CA VAL A 129 19.62 -31.16 12.03
C VAL A 129 20.29 -31.01 10.67
N GLY A 130 19.90 -30.05 9.85
CA GLY A 130 20.48 -29.83 8.54
C GLY A 130 19.99 -28.57 7.85
N ILE A 131 20.56 -28.35 6.68
CA ILE A 131 20.10 -27.33 5.70
C ILE A 131 20.08 -27.99 4.33
N VAL A 132 19.04 -27.76 3.54
CA VAL A 132 18.94 -28.14 2.14
C VAL A 132 18.69 -26.95 1.26
N THR A 133 19.42 -26.82 0.17
CA THR A 133 19.31 -25.70 -0.76
C THR A 133 19.09 -26.19 -2.19
N ASN A 134 18.64 -25.29 -3.05
CA ASN A 134 18.47 -25.55 -4.48
C ASN A 134 19.79 -26.01 -5.15
N ARG A 135 20.96 -25.65 -4.60
CA ARG A 135 22.28 -26.09 -5.09
C ARG A 135 22.47 -27.56 -4.78
N ASP A 136 22.07 -28.00 -3.60
CA ASP A 136 22.22 -29.40 -3.18
C ASP A 136 21.33 -30.34 -3.99
N LEU A 137 20.09 -29.88 -4.32
CA LEU A 137 19.11 -30.69 -5.05
C LEU A 137 19.32 -30.67 -6.57
N ARG A 138 19.82 -29.57 -7.16
CA ARG A 138 20.04 -29.46 -8.62
C ARG A 138 21.14 -30.36 -9.16
N LEU A 139 22.07 -30.81 -8.35
CA LEU A 139 23.25 -31.61 -8.76
C LEU A 139 23.00 -33.11 -8.80
N GLY A 140 21.74 -33.55 -8.90
CA GLY A 140 21.42 -34.97 -9.10
C GLY A 140 20.49 -35.59 -8.08
N ALA A 141 19.63 -34.77 -7.43
CA ALA A 141 18.60 -35.33 -6.57
C ALA A 141 17.55 -36.07 -7.42
N GLU A 142 17.31 -37.32 -7.08
CA GLU A 142 16.34 -38.18 -7.77
C GLU A 142 14.96 -38.02 -7.14
N PRO A 143 13.87 -37.93 -7.93
CA PRO A 143 12.51 -37.92 -7.42
C PRO A 143 12.23 -39.12 -6.53
N GLY A 144 11.50 -38.89 -5.43
CA GLY A 144 11.15 -39.95 -4.46
C GLY A 144 12.23 -40.30 -3.46
N THR A 145 13.39 -39.61 -3.47
CA THR A 145 14.44 -39.74 -2.45
C THR A 145 14.22 -38.80 -1.27
N GLU A 146 14.84 -39.09 -0.15
CA GLU A 146 14.66 -38.30 1.09
C GLU A 146 15.61 -37.11 1.16
N VAL A 147 15.19 -36.02 1.80
CA VAL A 147 15.98 -34.80 1.99
C VAL A 147 17.29 -35.08 2.74
N ARG A 148 17.31 -36.07 3.65
CA ARG A 148 18.52 -36.45 4.43
C ARG A 148 19.70 -36.84 3.57
N ASP A 149 19.46 -37.34 2.36
CA ASP A 149 20.51 -37.80 1.46
C ASP A 149 21.26 -36.63 0.79
N TYR A 150 20.66 -35.45 0.79
CA TYR A 150 21.19 -34.26 0.09
C TYR A 150 21.46 -33.08 1.01
N MET A 151 20.92 -33.08 2.24
CA MET A 151 21.11 -31.97 3.17
C MET A 151 22.55 -31.90 3.70
N THR A 152 23.01 -30.69 3.95
CA THR A 152 24.23 -30.46 4.74
C THR A 152 23.89 -30.64 6.20
N SER A 153 24.44 -31.65 6.88
CA SER A 153 24.19 -31.95 8.29
C SER A 153 25.41 -31.73 9.20
N GLN A 154 26.61 -31.57 8.62
CA GLN A 154 27.85 -31.34 9.38
C GLN A 154 28.39 -29.93 9.12
N GLY A 155 29.01 -29.35 10.15
CA GLY A 155 29.63 -28.02 10.02
C GLY A 155 28.59 -26.90 9.80
N LEU A 156 27.37 -27.07 10.29
CA LEU A 156 26.31 -26.06 10.19
C LEU A 156 26.75 -24.75 10.87
N VAL A 157 26.71 -23.67 10.09
CA VAL A 157 26.95 -22.33 10.61
C VAL A 157 25.62 -21.81 11.15
N THR A 158 25.57 -21.49 12.44
CA THR A 158 24.36 -21.02 13.13
C THR A 158 24.65 -19.74 13.89
N ALA A 159 23.60 -19.02 14.29
CA ALA A 159 23.66 -17.88 15.20
C ALA A 159 22.72 -18.12 16.39
N VAL A 160 22.77 -17.23 17.37
CA VAL A 160 21.91 -17.29 18.55
C VAL A 160 20.85 -16.18 18.51
N PRO A 161 19.74 -16.32 19.25
CA PRO A 161 18.77 -15.22 19.40
C PRO A 161 19.46 -13.94 19.90
N GLY A 162 19.08 -12.80 19.29
CA GLY A 162 19.69 -11.52 19.58
C GLY A 162 20.88 -11.14 18.68
N THR A 163 21.34 -12.02 17.80
CA THR A 163 22.35 -11.68 16.78
C THR A 163 21.82 -10.55 15.88
N THR A 164 22.63 -9.50 15.74
CA THR A 164 22.30 -8.35 14.90
C THR A 164 22.45 -8.68 13.41
N LEU A 165 21.85 -7.86 12.56
CA LEU A 165 21.94 -8.00 11.10
C LEU A 165 23.39 -7.88 10.60
N GLU A 166 24.19 -7.02 11.22
CA GLU A 166 25.60 -6.82 10.89
C GLU A 166 26.44 -8.04 11.26
N GLU A 167 26.28 -8.55 12.47
CA GLU A 167 26.96 -9.79 12.93
C GLU A 167 26.57 -10.99 12.07
N ALA A 168 25.27 -11.11 11.71
CA ALA A 168 24.79 -12.16 10.83
C ALA A 168 25.45 -12.08 9.45
N ARG A 169 25.52 -10.87 8.86
CA ARG A 169 26.20 -10.64 7.57
C ARG A 169 27.66 -11.04 7.62
N ASP A 170 28.39 -10.56 8.63
CA ASP A 170 29.83 -10.80 8.75
C ASP A 170 30.12 -12.30 8.92
N ARG A 171 29.30 -12.99 9.72
CA ARG A 171 29.39 -14.44 9.89
C ARG A 171 29.07 -15.21 8.61
N MET A 172 28.03 -14.79 7.87
CA MET A 172 27.68 -15.39 6.58
C MET A 172 28.78 -15.17 5.54
N GLN A 173 29.43 -14.02 5.54
CA GLN A 173 30.53 -13.70 4.64
C GLN A 173 31.80 -14.49 4.99
N GLU A 174 32.15 -14.59 6.27
CA GLU A 174 33.30 -15.37 6.76
C GLU A 174 33.18 -16.84 6.35
N HIS A 175 31.99 -17.42 6.58
CA HIS A 175 31.76 -18.84 6.29
C HIS A 175 31.23 -19.12 4.87
N ARG A 176 31.04 -18.09 4.05
CA ARG A 176 30.50 -18.16 2.67
C ARG A 176 29.17 -18.91 2.56
N VAL A 177 28.28 -18.69 3.52
CA VAL A 177 26.93 -19.27 3.55
C VAL A 177 25.89 -18.24 3.17
N GLU A 178 24.84 -18.67 2.48
CA GLU A 178 23.73 -17.80 2.06
C GLU A 178 22.55 -17.80 3.06
N LYS A 179 22.56 -18.72 4.02
CA LYS A 179 21.55 -18.89 5.05
C LYS A 179 22.22 -19.14 6.39
N LEU A 180 21.73 -18.45 7.42
CA LEU A 180 22.25 -18.54 8.77
C LEU A 180 21.07 -18.83 9.71
N PRO A 181 20.80 -20.11 10.05
CA PRO A 181 19.82 -20.47 11.04
C PRO A 181 20.15 -19.91 12.41
N ILE A 182 19.13 -19.52 13.14
CA ILE A 182 19.25 -19.11 14.54
C ILE A 182 18.69 -20.21 15.40
N VAL A 183 19.49 -20.66 16.33
CA VAL A 183 19.14 -21.77 17.22
C VAL A 183 19.26 -21.31 18.67
N ASP A 184 18.34 -21.78 19.49
CA ASP A 184 18.42 -21.57 20.93
C ASP A 184 19.62 -22.37 21.48
N PRO A 185 20.54 -21.74 22.23
CA PRO A 185 21.73 -22.40 22.72
C PRO A 185 21.45 -23.51 23.76
N SER A 186 20.26 -23.51 24.38
CA SER A 186 19.92 -24.46 25.45
C SER A 186 19.39 -25.78 24.93
N ASP A 187 18.58 -25.78 23.85
CA ASP A 187 17.91 -26.98 23.35
C ASP A 187 18.08 -27.19 21.83
N HIS A 188 18.86 -26.32 21.17
CA HIS A 188 19.16 -26.37 19.73
C HIS A 188 17.96 -26.23 18.80
N LYS A 189 16.82 -25.72 19.31
CA LYS A 189 15.63 -25.48 18.51
C LYS A 189 15.84 -24.31 17.56
N LEU A 190 15.32 -24.46 16.36
CA LEU A 190 15.30 -23.40 15.36
C LEU A 190 14.32 -22.31 15.79
N THR A 191 14.81 -21.07 15.93
CA THR A 191 14.00 -19.91 16.30
C THR A 191 13.87 -18.90 15.17
N GLY A 192 14.67 -19.04 14.11
CA GLY A 192 14.63 -18.15 12.96
C GLY A 192 15.79 -18.39 11.99
N MET A 193 15.89 -17.55 10.99
CA MET A 193 16.94 -17.63 9.98
C MET A 193 17.22 -16.26 9.35
N PHE A 194 18.49 -15.92 9.16
CA PHE A 194 18.91 -14.87 8.23
C PHE A 194 19.20 -15.43 6.86
N THR A 195 18.85 -14.69 5.79
CA THR A 195 19.35 -14.98 4.45
C THR A 195 20.17 -13.81 3.90
N PHE A 196 21.18 -14.11 3.11
CA PHE A 196 22.03 -13.10 2.49
C PHE A 196 21.22 -12.13 1.62
N LYS A 197 20.23 -12.66 0.87
CA LYS A 197 19.35 -11.86 0.05
C LYS A 197 18.52 -10.84 0.86
N ASP A 198 18.07 -11.23 2.05
CA ASP A 198 17.26 -10.34 2.89
C ASP A 198 18.14 -9.25 3.52
N ILE A 199 19.38 -9.57 3.88
CA ILE A 199 20.37 -8.57 4.32
C ILE A 199 20.68 -7.57 3.21
N GLU A 200 20.88 -8.03 1.97
CA GLU A 200 21.09 -7.15 0.81
C GLU A 200 19.88 -6.23 0.56
N LYS A 201 18.64 -6.75 0.67
CA LYS A 201 17.43 -5.95 0.52
C LYS A 201 17.33 -4.84 1.56
N VAL A 202 17.62 -5.12 2.83
CA VAL A 202 17.64 -4.08 3.88
C VAL A 202 18.62 -2.96 3.54
N ARG A 203 19.78 -3.31 2.99
CA ARG A 203 20.78 -2.32 2.53
C ARG A 203 20.33 -1.56 1.30
N LYS A 204 19.63 -2.22 0.37
CA LYS A 204 19.13 -1.62 -0.87
C LYS A 204 17.95 -0.68 -0.62
N TYR A 205 17.11 -0.98 0.38
CA TYR A 205 15.90 -0.23 0.71
C TYR A 205 15.92 0.25 2.18
N PRO A 206 16.82 1.19 2.53
CA PRO A 206 16.99 1.64 3.92
C PRO A 206 15.79 2.42 4.45
N THR A 207 14.97 2.97 3.55
CA THR A 207 13.76 3.75 3.86
C THR A 207 12.49 2.91 3.89
N ALA A 208 12.57 1.59 3.67
CA ALA A 208 11.40 0.73 3.62
C ALA A 208 10.52 0.84 4.87
N ALA A 209 9.20 0.95 4.66
CA ALA A 209 8.21 0.95 5.72
C ALA A 209 8.06 -0.46 6.30
N LYS A 210 8.42 -0.64 7.57
CA LYS A 210 8.50 -1.95 8.22
C LYS A 210 7.80 -1.96 9.57
N ASP A 211 7.25 -3.13 9.92
CA ASP A 211 6.71 -3.41 11.24
C ASP A 211 7.85 -3.65 12.27
N ALA A 212 7.48 -3.81 13.53
CA ALA A 212 8.42 -4.07 14.62
C ALA A 212 9.24 -5.37 14.46
N ARG A 213 8.79 -6.27 13.55
CA ARG A 213 9.50 -7.53 13.21
C ARG A 213 10.39 -7.38 11.96
N GLY A 214 10.54 -6.17 11.42
CA GLY A 214 11.32 -5.88 10.23
C GLY A 214 10.70 -6.34 8.90
N ARG A 215 9.41 -6.73 8.88
CA ARG A 215 8.67 -7.11 7.67
C ARG A 215 8.02 -5.86 7.07
N LEU A 216 7.85 -5.84 5.74
CA LEU A 216 7.17 -4.72 5.08
C LEU A 216 5.76 -4.49 5.65
N LEU A 217 5.39 -3.24 5.83
CA LEU A 217 4.01 -2.84 6.15
C LEU A 217 3.08 -3.14 4.97
N CYS A 218 1.90 -3.65 5.29
CA CYS A 218 0.86 -3.97 4.32
C CYS A 218 -0.51 -3.62 4.86
N ALA A 219 -1.29 -2.89 4.08
CA ALA A 219 -2.71 -2.66 4.33
C ALA A 219 -3.57 -3.47 3.36
N ALA A 220 -4.80 -3.79 3.75
CA ALA A 220 -5.75 -4.46 2.87
C ALA A 220 -7.18 -3.96 3.07
N ALA A 221 -7.92 -3.86 1.95
CA ALA A 221 -9.30 -3.40 1.95
C ALA A 221 -10.27 -4.51 2.33
N VAL A 222 -11.32 -4.13 3.06
CA VAL A 222 -12.47 -4.97 3.39
C VAL A 222 -13.77 -4.28 3.02
N GLY A 223 -14.79 -5.06 2.66
CA GLY A 223 -16.16 -4.58 2.51
C GLY A 223 -16.94 -4.77 3.81
N VAL A 224 -18.25 -4.45 3.78
CA VAL A 224 -19.17 -4.67 4.89
C VAL A 224 -19.92 -5.99 4.75
N GLY A 225 -20.46 -6.47 5.86
CA GLY A 225 -21.27 -7.70 5.91
C GLY A 225 -20.46 -8.96 6.20
N PRO A 226 -21.07 -10.15 6.06
CA PRO A 226 -20.47 -11.44 6.46
C PRO A 226 -19.16 -11.74 5.72
N ASP A 227 -19.08 -11.50 4.42
CA ASP A 227 -17.85 -11.66 3.63
C ASP A 227 -16.72 -10.74 4.14
N GLY A 228 -17.07 -9.51 4.59
CA GLY A 228 -16.11 -8.58 5.16
C GLY A 228 -15.48 -9.06 6.47
N GLU A 229 -16.25 -9.73 7.34
CA GLU A 229 -15.75 -10.30 8.59
C GLU A 229 -14.81 -11.48 8.34
N GLU A 230 -15.22 -12.42 7.47
CA GLU A 230 -14.41 -13.58 7.10
C GLU A 230 -13.09 -13.12 6.44
N ARG A 231 -13.18 -12.13 5.58
CA ARG A 231 -12.04 -11.50 4.92
C ARG A 231 -11.09 -10.83 5.92
N ALA A 232 -11.63 -10.04 6.86
CA ALA A 232 -10.82 -9.40 7.90
C ALA A 232 -10.09 -10.44 8.76
N GLU A 233 -10.72 -11.54 9.10
CA GLU A 233 -10.11 -12.63 9.86
C GLU A 233 -8.97 -13.31 9.06
N ALA A 234 -9.18 -13.58 7.78
CA ALA A 234 -8.14 -14.15 6.92
C ALA A 234 -6.94 -13.21 6.75
N LEU A 235 -7.19 -11.90 6.59
CA LEU A 235 -6.16 -10.89 6.48
C LEU A 235 -5.38 -10.70 7.79
N ALA A 236 -6.06 -10.72 8.94
CA ALA A 236 -5.42 -10.67 10.25
C ALA A 236 -4.49 -11.88 10.47
N ARG A 237 -4.94 -13.09 10.10
CA ARG A 237 -4.10 -14.30 10.12
C ARG A 237 -2.89 -14.21 9.18
N ALA A 238 -3.06 -13.55 8.01
CA ALA A 238 -1.96 -13.28 7.08
C ALA A 238 -0.97 -12.22 7.60
N GLY A 239 -1.29 -11.54 8.72
CA GLY A 239 -0.45 -10.55 9.37
C GLY A 239 -0.55 -9.15 8.78
N VAL A 240 -1.74 -8.75 8.29
CA VAL A 240 -1.99 -7.37 7.84
C VAL A 240 -1.77 -6.38 8.98
N ASP A 241 -1.19 -5.22 8.68
CA ASP A 241 -0.93 -4.18 9.69
C ASP A 241 -2.09 -3.20 9.80
N LEU A 242 -2.85 -3.01 8.71
CA LEU A 242 -3.96 -2.07 8.63
C LEU A 242 -5.10 -2.64 7.81
N LEU A 243 -6.31 -2.69 8.38
CA LEU A 243 -7.55 -2.98 7.68
C LEU A 243 -8.19 -1.68 7.20
N ALA A 244 -8.58 -1.62 5.92
CA ALA A 244 -9.21 -0.45 5.33
C ALA A 244 -10.67 -0.77 4.96
N ILE A 245 -11.64 -0.22 5.70
CA ILE A 245 -13.04 -0.26 5.27
C ILE A 245 -13.18 0.72 4.10
N ASP A 246 -13.37 0.17 2.90
CA ASP A 246 -13.41 0.93 1.66
C ASP A 246 -14.83 1.03 1.12
N SER A 247 -15.49 2.16 1.40
CA SER A 247 -16.86 2.48 1.02
C SER A 247 -16.95 3.80 0.26
N ALA A 248 -17.96 3.96 -0.59
CA ALA A 248 -18.26 5.24 -1.25
C ALA A 248 -18.74 6.31 -0.26
N HIS A 249 -19.33 5.89 0.89
CA HIS A 249 -19.82 6.77 1.93
C HIS A 249 -19.57 6.21 3.32
N GLY A 250 -18.43 6.58 3.92
CA GLY A 250 -18.00 6.11 5.24
C GLY A 250 -18.88 6.58 6.40
N HIS A 251 -19.57 7.71 6.24
CA HIS A 251 -20.49 8.27 7.25
C HIS A 251 -21.90 7.65 7.12
N SER A 252 -22.01 6.34 6.94
CA SER A 252 -23.28 5.61 6.95
C SER A 252 -23.36 4.67 8.14
N ALA A 253 -24.55 4.47 8.70
CA ALA A 253 -24.74 3.68 9.94
C ALA A 253 -24.13 2.26 9.84
N GLY A 254 -24.40 1.54 8.75
CA GLY A 254 -23.87 0.20 8.56
C GLY A 254 -22.34 0.13 8.47
N ILE A 255 -21.67 1.16 7.90
CA ILE A 255 -20.21 1.27 7.86
C ILE A 255 -19.66 1.52 9.28
N LEU A 256 -20.27 2.43 10.03
CA LEU A 256 -19.86 2.80 11.38
C LEU A 256 -20.02 1.63 12.35
N GLU A 257 -21.15 0.95 12.31
CA GLU A 257 -21.40 -0.28 13.11
C GLU A 257 -20.40 -1.39 12.78
N PHE A 258 -20.07 -1.57 11.49
CA PHE A 258 -19.09 -2.54 11.06
C PHE A 258 -17.65 -2.15 11.50
N ALA A 259 -17.32 -0.86 11.50
CA ALA A 259 -16.04 -0.36 12.00
C ALA A 259 -15.86 -0.69 13.49
N ALA A 260 -16.86 -0.39 14.32
CA ALA A 260 -16.83 -0.72 15.74
C ALA A 260 -16.65 -2.24 15.97
N LYS A 261 -17.40 -3.06 15.22
CA LYS A 261 -17.28 -4.52 15.30
C LYS A 261 -15.90 -5.04 14.92
N LEU A 262 -15.27 -4.50 13.86
CA LEU A 262 -13.92 -4.89 13.47
C LEU A 262 -12.90 -4.48 14.52
N LYS A 263 -13.01 -3.26 15.05
CA LYS A 263 -12.08 -2.75 16.08
C LYS A 263 -12.16 -3.58 17.37
N ASP A 264 -13.35 -3.96 17.80
CA ASP A 264 -13.55 -4.84 18.95
C ASP A 264 -12.93 -6.23 18.72
N ARG A 265 -13.06 -6.77 17.50
CA ARG A 265 -12.55 -8.11 17.16
C ARG A 265 -11.05 -8.15 16.94
N PHE A 266 -10.47 -7.08 16.40
CA PHE A 266 -9.04 -6.97 16.05
C PHE A 266 -8.43 -5.69 16.64
N PRO A 267 -8.36 -5.56 17.98
CA PRO A 267 -7.93 -4.31 18.64
C PRO A 267 -6.49 -3.91 18.29
N ASP A 268 -5.63 -4.88 18.01
CA ASP A 268 -4.20 -4.68 17.70
C ASP A 268 -3.95 -4.36 16.21
N VAL A 269 -4.96 -4.48 15.35
CA VAL A 269 -4.85 -4.13 13.92
C VAL A 269 -5.34 -2.70 13.74
N ALA A 270 -4.54 -1.86 13.06
CA ALA A 270 -4.96 -0.51 12.73
C ALA A 270 -6.20 -0.53 11.81
N LEU A 271 -7.12 0.41 12.04
CA LEU A 271 -8.36 0.52 11.27
C LEU A 271 -8.45 1.87 10.55
N MET A 272 -8.52 1.83 9.23
CA MET A 272 -8.82 2.98 8.38
C MET A 272 -10.26 2.89 7.88
N VAL A 273 -11.04 3.97 8.05
CA VAL A 273 -12.44 4.03 7.60
C VAL A 273 -12.62 5.15 6.59
N GLY A 274 -13.36 4.93 5.55
CA GLY A 274 -13.69 5.94 4.53
C GLY A 274 -14.64 5.43 3.43
N ASN A 275 -15.04 6.34 2.51
CA ASN A 275 -14.56 7.71 2.42
C ASN A 275 -15.56 8.68 3.05
N VAL A 276 -15.02 9.73 3.66
CA VAL A 276 -15.82 10.87 4.15
C VAL A 276 -15.39 12.17 3.47
N ALA A 277 -16.18 13.23 3.63
CA ALA A 277 -15.84 14.54 3.07
C ALA A 277 -16.15 15.70 4.05
N THR A 278 -16.53 15.40 5.29
CA THR A 278 -16.97 16.39 6.29
C THR A 278 -16.35 16.11 7.65
N ALA A 279 -16.22 17.16 8.47
CA ALA A 279 -15.75 17.09 9.85
C ALA A 279 -16.60 16.12 10.71
N ASP A 280 -17.92 16.13 10.53
CA ASP A 280 -18.82 15.23 11.27
C ASP A 280 -18.60 13.76 10.88
N GLY A 281 -18.32 13.50 9.59
CA GLY A 281 -17.95 12.17 9.13
C GLY A 281 -16.65 11.67 9.78
N VAL A 282 -15.66 12.54 9.98
CA VAL A 282 -14.42 12.20 10.70
C VAL A 282 -14.71 11.83 12.15
N ARG A 283 -15.46 12.67 12.87
CA ARG A 283 -15.84 12.41 14.27
C ARG A 283 -16.60 11.10 14.40
N ALA A 284 -17.59 10.88 13.52
CA ALA A 284 -18.37 9.64 13.53
C ALA A 284 -17.50 8.38 13.29
N CYS A 285 -16.54 8.42 12.36
CA CYS A 285 -15.63 7.30 12.15
C CYS A 285 -14.74 7.05 13.39
N ALA A 286 -14.19 8.10 13.98
CA ALA A 286 -13.36 8.00 15.17
C ALA A 286 -14.13 7.45 16.39
N ASP A 287 -15.36 7.90 16.62
CA ASP A 287 -16.25 7.40 17.69
C ASP A 287 -16.57 5.91 17.54
N HIS A 288 -16.40 5.34 16.32
CA HIS A 288 -16.58 3.92 16.02
C HIS A 288 -15.25 3.16 15.83
N GLY A 289 -14.16 3.70 16.36
CA GLY A 289 -12.88 2.99 16.49
C GLY A 289 -11.93 3.13 15.30
N ALA A 290 -12.17 4.06 14.37
CA ALA A 290 -11.19 4.36 13.33
C ALA A 290 -9.94 5.03 13.92
N ASP A 291 -8.76 4.46 13.62
CA ASP A 291 -7.47 5.09 13.91
C ASP A 291 -7.10 6.11 12.84
N ILE A 292 -7.57 5.89 11.61
CA ILE A 292 -7.27 6.67 10.42
C ILE A 292 -8.57 6.91 9.64
N VAL A 293 -8.78 8.12 9.14
CA VAL A 293 -9.96 8.44 8.32
C VAL A 293 -9.56 8.83 6.91
N LYS A 294 -10.14 8.16 5.91
CA LYS A 294 -9.87 8.38 4.49
C LYS A 294 -10.87 9.40 3.91
N VAL A 295 -10.33 10.51 3.36
CA VAL A 295 -11.09 11.69 2.94
C VAL A 295 -11.12 11.82 1.42
N GLY A 296 -12.32 11.86 0.85
CA GLY A 296 -12.50 12.10 -0.58
C GLY A 296 -13.76 11.45 -1.15
N VAL A 297 -14.74 12.26 -1.56
CA VAL A 297 -15.96 11.81 -2.23
C VAL A 297 -16.00 12.42 -3.64
N GLY A 298 -15.74 11.57 -4.64
CA GLY A 298 -15.78 11.92 -6.05
C GLY A 298 -14.61 12.68 -6.66
N PRO A 299 -13.39 12.81 -6.04
CA PRO A 299 -12.27 13.52 -6.67
C PRO A 299 -11.45 12.69 -7.65
N GLY A 300 -11.62 11.36 -7.70
CA GLY A 300 -10.85 10.47 -8.55
C GLY A 300 -11.03 10.77 -10.04
N SER A 301 -9.96 10.63 -10.84
CA SER A 301 -9.96 10.94 -12.29
C SER A 301 -10.96 10.13 -13.12
N ILE A 302 -11.29 8.91 -12.66
CA ILE A 302 -12.25 7.99 -13.28
C ILE A 302 -13.53 7.82 -12.46
N CYS A 303 -13.73 8.67 -11.44
CA CYS A 303 -14.93 8.69 -10.61
C CYS A 303 -15.99 9.60 -11.24
N SER A 304 -17.21 9.09 -11.42
CA SER A 304 -18.35 9.87 -11.89
C SER A 304 -19.42 10.09 -10.82
N THR A 305 -19.15 9.76 -9.56
CA THR A 305 -20.11 9.90 -8.45
C THR A 305 -20.75 11.28 -8.40
N ARG A 306 -19.96 12.35 -8.49
CA ARG A 306 -20.49 13.74 -8.42
C ARG A 306 -21.44 14.07 -9.55
N VAL A 307 -21.21 13.52 -10.75
CA VAL A 307 -22.06 13.76 -11.94
C VAL A 307 -23.32 12.90 -11.87
N VAL A 308 -23.19 11.66 -11.42
CA VAL A 308 -24.28 10.68 -11.38
C VAL A 308 -25.24 10.95 -10.22
N THR A 309 -24.69 11.26 -9.04
CA THR A 309 -25.48 11.38 -7.80
C THR A 309 -25.76 12.83 -7.38
N GLY A 310 -24.97 13.79 -7.90
CA GLY A 310 -24.97 15.18 -7.44
C GLY A 310 -24.27 15.37 -6.07
N VAL A 311 -23.66 14.33 -5.51
CA VAL A 311 -23.04 14.35 -4.17
C VAL A 311 -21.51 14.35 -4.28
N GLY A 312 -20.86 15.17 -3.47
CA GLY A 312 -19.40 15.25 -3.37
C GLY A 312 -18.93 16.56 -2.78
N MET A 313 -17.62 16.66 -2.56
CA MET A 313 -16.97 17.87 -2.04
C MET A 313 -15.67 18.11 -2.81
N PRO A 314 -15.35 19.32 -3.25
CA PRO A 314 -14.03 19.68 -3.76
C PRO A 314 -12.93 19.32 -2.76
N GLN A 315 -11.87 18.67 -3.26
CA GLN A 315 -10.98 17.88 -2.41
C GLN A 315 -10.15 18.71 -1.42
N PHE A 316 -9.69 19.90 -1.82
CA PHE A 316 -8.90 20.74 -0.92
C PHE A 316 -9.69 21.13 0.34
N THR A 317 -10.93 21.61 0.16
CA THR A 317 -11.80 21.98 1.29
C THR A 317 -12.13 20.74 2.14
N ALA A 318 -12.48 19.62 1.50
CA ALA A 318 -12.74 18.37 2.24
C ALA A 318 -11.56 17.96 3.12
N VAL A 319 -10.33 17.98 2.59
CA VAL A 319 -9.12 17.63 3.34
C VAL A 319 -8.88 18.60 4.49
N MET A 320 -8.95 19.92 4.23
CA MET A 320 -8.70 20.94 5.24
C MET A 320 -9.67 20.84 6.43
N ASP A 321 -10.97 20.68 6.16
CA ASP A 321 -11.98 20.61 7.21
C ASP A 321 -11.91 19.28 7.98
N CYS A 322 -11.69 18.17 7.27
CA CYS A 322 -11.54 16.86 7.89
C CYS A 322 -10.25 16.76 8.72
N ALA A 323 -9.12 17.27 8.22
CA ALA A 323 -7.85 17.25 8.95
C ALA A 323 -7.91 18.10 10.22
N ARG A 324 -8.59 19.25 10.19
CA ARG A 324 -8.82 20.07 11.38
C ARG A 324 -9.61 19.30 12.44
N ALA A 325 -10.73 18.67 12.04
CA ALA A 325 -11.54 17.87 12.96
C ALA A 325 -10.77 16.67 13.52
N ALA A 326 -9.96 16.02 12.69
CA ALA A 326 -9.12 14.89 13.10
C ALA A 326 -8.07 15.28 14.15
N ALA A 327 -7.41 16.43 13.96
CA ALA A 327 -6.44 16.97 14.92
C ALA A 327 -7.05 17.26 16.29
N GLU A 328 -8.32 17.73 16.35
CA GLU A 328 -9.03 17.99 17.60
C GLU A 328 -9.27 16.71 18.45
N ILE A 329 -9.38 15.56 17.80
CA ILE A 329 -9.73 14.29 18.44
C ILE A 329 -8.61 13.22 18.40
N GLY A 330 -7.43 13.58 17.87
CA GLY A 330 -6.24 12.75 17.91
C GLY A 330 -6.22 11.56 16.92
N VAL A 331 -6.99 11.64 15.81
CA VAL A 331 -6.92 10.69 14.69
C VAL A 331 -6.22 11.32 13.49
N THR A 332 -5.79 10.51 12.52
CA THR A 332 -5.12 11.00 11.32
C THR A 332 -6.03 10.91 10.09
N THR A 333 -5.69 11.68 9.06
CA THR A 333 -6.45 11.68 7.80
C THR A 333 -5.57 11.36 6.60
N ILE A 334 -6.15 10.63 5.65
CA ILE A 334 -5.55 10.35 4.34
C ILE A 334 -6.34 11.09 3.26
N ALA A 335 -5.68 11.96 2.51
CA ALA A 335 -6.28 12.63 1.35
C ALA A 335 -6.34 11.66 0.16
N ASP A 336 -7.54 11.17 -0.18
CA ASP A 336 -7.75 10.16 -1.22
C ASP A 336 -8.36 10.76 -2.49
N GLY A 337 -7.56 10.79 -3.55
CA GLY A 337 -7.96 11.23 -4.88
C GLY A 337 -7.73 12.72 -5.17
N GLY A 338 -7.92 13.09 -6.44
CA GLY A 338 -7.72 14.46 -6.93
C GLY A 338 -6.26 14.84 -7.21
N VAL A 339 -5.30 13.97 -6.92
CA VAL A 339 -3.87 14.21 -7.12
C VAL A 339 -3.45 13.87 -8.54
N ARG A 340 -2.84 14.82 -9.23
CA ARG A 340 -2.29 14.70 -10.59
C ARG A 340 -0.81 15.00 -10.65
N TYR A 341 -0.34 15.88 -9.77
CA TYR A 341 1.04 16.37 -9.70
C TYR A 341 1.57 16.33 -8.26
N SER A 342 2.88 16.37 -8.09
CA SER A 342 3.50 16.47 -6.76
C SER A 342 3.06 17.71 -5.98
N GLY A 343 2.75 18.82 -6.67
CA GLY A 343 2.20 20.03 -6.05
C GLY A 343 0.86 19.80 -5.34
N ASP A 344 0.02 18.90 -5.83
CA ASP A 344 -1.24 18.55 -5.18
C ASP A 344 -0.99 17.81 -3.85
N ILE A 345 0.06 16.97 -3.80
CA ILE A 345 0.51 16.30 -2.57
C ILE A 345 0.95 17.34 -1.53
N VAL A 346 1.76 18.34 -1.96
CA VAL A 346 2.19 19.43 -1.07
C VAL A 346 0.99 20.17 -0.50
N LYS A 347 -0.01 20.50 -1.33
CA LYS A 347 -1.24 21.19 -0.91
C LYS A 347 -2.08 20.34 0.05
N ALA A 348 -2.21 19.04 -0.19
CA ALA A 348 -2.95 18.13 0.69
C ALA A 348 -2.30 18.02 2.09
N LEU A 349 -0.97 17.85 2.14
CA LEU A 349 -0.22 17.76 3.39
C LEU A 349 -0.20 19.13 4.12
N ALA A 350 -0.05 20.22 3.40
CA ALA A 350 -0.13 21.58 3.96
C ALA A 350 -1.55 21.91 4.50
N ALA A 351 -2.60 21.30 3.94
CA ALA A 351 -3.97 21.41 4.45
C ALA A 351 -4.22 20.53 5.70
N GLY A 352 -3.21 19.76 6.15
CA GLY A 352 -3.22 18.97 7.38
C GLY A 352 -3.44 17.47 7.20
N ALA A 353 -3.51 16.93 5.97
CA ALA A 353 -3.53 15.49 5.79
C ALA A 353 -2.21 14.86 6.26
N SER A 354 -2.28 13.68 6.89
CA SER A 354 -1.10 12.96 7.36
C SER A 354 -0.38 12.22 6.23
N ALA A 355 -1.12 11.79 5.20
CA ALA A 355 -0.59 11.22 3.97
C ALA A 355 -1.61 11.34 2.84
N VAL A 356 -1.19 10.92 1.64
CA VAL A 356 -1.99 11.01 0.41
C VAL A 356 -2.13 9.63 -0.23
N MET A 357 -3.35 9.27 -0.61
CA MET A 357 -3.60 8.05 -1.39
C MET A 357 -3.69 8.39 -2.88
N VAL A 358 -2.92 7.66 -3.69
CA VAL A 358 -2.84 7.85 -5.13
C VAL A 358 -3.24 6.60 -5.90
N GLY A 359 -4.12 6.77 -6.88
CA GLY A 359 -4.55 5.69 -7.80
C GLY A 359 -3.96 5.89 -9.19
N ASN A 360 -4.40 6.92 -9.89
CA ASN A 360 -4.06 7.21 -11.29
C ASN A 360 -2.55 7.18 -11.57
N ILE A 361 -1.76 7.88 -10.76
CA ILE A 361 -0.32 8.02 -10.98
C ILE A 361 0.37 6.66 -10.90
N LEU A 362 0.00 5.83 -9.93
CA LEU A 362 0.59 4.51 -9.71
C LEU A 362 0.02 3.43 -10.63
N ALA A 363 -1.21 3.59 -11.14
CA ALA A 363 -1.82 2.64 -12.07
C ALA A 363 -1.05 2.51 -13.40
N GLY A 364 -0.27 3.53 -13.79
CA GLY A 364 0.58 3.50 -14.98
C GLY A 364 1.91 2.79 -14.82
N THR A 365 2.25 2.28 -13.63
CA THR A 365 3.57 1.71 -13.33
C THR A 365 3.68 0.21 -13.62
N ASP A 366 4.90 -0.31 -13.67
CA ASP A 366 5.19 -1.73 -13.92
C ASP A 366 4.50 -2.65 -12.91
N GLU A 367 4.49 -2.25 -11.65
CA GLU A 367 4.02 -3.06 -10.52
C GLU A 367 2.50 -3.03 -10.33
N SER A 368 1.78 -2.16 -11.08
CA SER A 368 0.32 -2.21 -11.09
C SER A 368 -0.21 -3.41 -11.88
N PRO A 369 -1.34 -4.03 -11.49
CA PRO A 369 -1.86 -5.25 -12.12
C PRO A 369 -2.53 -5.01 -13.49
N GLY A 370 -2.74 -3.78 -13.91
CA GLY A 370 -3.31 -3.46 -15.22
C GLY A 370 -2.46 -3.98 -16.38
N GLU A 371 -3.10 -4.49 -17.44
CA GLU A 371 -2.39 -4.98 -18.62
C GLU A 371 -1.71 -3.85 -19.39
N LEU A 372 -0.53 -4.13 -19.95
CA LEU A 372 0.19 -3.22 -20.82
C LEU A 372 -0.37 -3.31 -22.24
N VAL A 373 -0.89 -2.21 -22.77
CA VAL A 373 -1.53 -2.13 -24.08
C VAL A 373 -0.75 -1.16 -24.98
N LEU A 374 -0.60 -1.52 -26.26
CA LEU A 374 0.01 -0.67 -27.27
C LEU A 374 -1.09 0.04 -28.09
N VAL A 375 -1.13 1.36 -28.03
CA VAL A 375 -2.07 2.19 -28.83
C VAL A 375 -1.27 3.27 -29.56
N GLY A 376 -1.39 3.32 -30.90
CA GLY A 376 -0.68 4.31 -31.71
C GLY A 376 0.85 4.31 -31.54
N GLY A 377 1.45 3.16 -31.19
CA GLY A 377 2.91 3.05 -30.95
C GLY A 377 3.35 3.48 -29.54
N ARG A 378 2.44 3.93 -28.69
CA ARG A 378 2.71 4.27 -27.29
C ARG A 378 2.19 3.19 -26.34
N ARG A 379 2.86 3.02 -25.19
CA ARG A 379 2.49 2.07 -24.14
C ARG A 379 1.51 2.69 -23.17
N TYR A 380 0.45 1.96 -22.85
CA TYR A 380 -0.57 2.32 -21.89
C TYR A 380 -0.82 1.17 -20.94
N LYS A 381 -1.37 1.47 -19.75
CA LYS A 381 -1.86 0.51 -18.77
C LYS A 381 -3.38 0.64 -18.64
N GLU A 382 -4.07 -0.49 -18.49
CA GLU A 382 -5.48 -0.49 -18.16
C GLU A 382 -5.72 0.09 -16.77
N TYR A 383 -6.74 0.93 -16.66
CA TYR A 383 -7.16 1.55 -15.40
C TYR A 383 -8.68 1.64 -15.35
N ARG A 384 -9.27 1.26 -14.20
CA ARG A 384 -10.73 1.36 -14.01
C ARG A 384 -11.11 1.82 -12.61
N GLY A 385 -12.21 2.58 -12.54
CA GLY A 385 -12.85 2.96 -11.29
C GLY A 385 -13.55 1.79 -10.64
N MET A 386 -13.54 1.70 -9.31
CA MET A 386 -14.24 0.65 -8.57
C MET A 386 -15.76 0.72 -8.77
N GLY A 387 -16.31 1.89 -9.16
CA GLY A 387 -17.70 2.08 -9.57
C GLY A 387 -17.97 1.85 -11.06
N SER A 388 -17.01 1.40 -11.86
CA SER A 388 -17.26 1.00 -13.24
C SER A 388 -18.05 -0.31 -13.30
N ILE A 389 -18.82 -0.51 -14.37
CA ILE A 389 -19.63 -1.74 -14.55
C ILE A 389 -18.75 -2.99 -14.41
N ASP A 390 -17.56 -2.98 -15.02
CA ASP A 390 -16.67 -4.13 -15.01
C ASP A 390 -16.11 -4.42 -13.60
N ALA A 391 -15.79 -3.38 -12.82
CA ALA A 391 -15.34 -3.56 -11.43
C ALA A 391 -16.50 -4.02 -10.53
N MET A 392 -17.70 -3.47 -10.71
CA MET A 392 -18.89 -3.87 -9.96
C MET A 392 -19.27 -5.33 -10.20
N ARG A 393 -19.16 -5.80 -11.45
CA ARG A 393 -19.36 -7.21 -11.82
C ARG A 393 -18.31 -8.13 -11.19
N ALA A 394 -17.08 -7.64 -11.06
CA ALA A 394 -15.99 -8.40 -10.47
C ALA A 394 -16.03 -8.43 -8.93
N GLY A 395 -16.96 -7.71 -8.25
CA GLY A 395 -17.18 -7.79 -6.80
C GLY A 395 -17.24 -6.46 -6.05
N SER A 396 -17.03 -5.30 -6.71
CA SER A 396 -17.01 -4.00 -6.02
C SER A 396 -18.38 -3.32 -5.83
N ALA A 397 -19.48 -3.99 -6.20
CA ALA A 397 -20.84 -3.43 -6.09
C ALA A 397 -21.24 -3.10 -4.64
N ASP A 398 -20.74 -3.83 -3.66
CA ASP A 398 -20.96 -3.59 -2.23
C ASP A 398 -20.41 -2.22 -1.76
N ARG A 399 -19.30 -1.74 -2.35
CA ARG A 399 -18.73 -0.43 -2.09
C ARG A 399 -19.76 0.70 -2.31
N TYR A 400 -20.68 0.50 -3.26
CA TYR A 400 -21.70 1.45 -3.70
C TYR A 400 -23.10 1.08 -3.22
N PHE A 401 -23.23 0.18 -2.23
CA PHE A 401 -24.50 -0.31 -1.69
C PHE A 401 -25.41 -0.95 -2.76
N GLN A 402 -24.83 -1.51 -3.81
CA GLN A 402 -25.54 -2.12 -4.94
C GLN A 402 -25.34 -3.64 -5.05
N ALA A 403 -24.75 -4.28 -4.04
CA ALA A 403 -24.66 -5.72 -3.96
C ALA A 403 -26.03 -6.31 -3.60
N ASP A 404 -26.47 -7.33 -4.36
CA ASP A 404 -27.69 -8.07 -4.05
C ASP A 404 -27.36 -9.22 -3.09
N GLU A 405 -27.81 -9.14 -1.84
CA GLU A 405 -27.58 -10.16 -0.81
C GLU A 405 -28.20 -11.55 -1.13
N LYS A 406 -29.01 -11.64 -2.22
CA LYS A 406 -29.83 -12.81 -2.56
C LYS A 406 -29.52 -13.47 -3.89
N ALA A 407 -28.47 -13.07 -4.61
CA ALA A 407 -28.20 -13.61 -5.96
C ALA A 407 -27.35 -14.89 -5.93
N GLY A 408 -28.04 -16.03 -6.02
CA GLY A 408 -27.42 -17.28 -6.44
C GLY A 408 -27.11 -17.25 -7.96
N SER A 409 -26.09 -17.97 -8.36
CA SER A 409 -25.35 -17.97 -9.63
C SER A 409 -26.10 -18.07 -10.98
N ALA A 410 -27.43 -18.17 -11.03
CA ALA A 410 -28.21 -18.31 -12.25
C ALA A 410 -28.93 -17.03 -12.72
N LYS A 411 -28.77 -15.88 -12.03
CA LYS A 411 -29.46 -14.61 -12.34
C LYS A 411 -28.53 -13.48 -12.84
N GLU A 412 -27.25 -13.76 -13.02
CA GLU A 412 -26.22 -12.74 -13.31
C GLU A 412 -26.48 -11.89 -14.57
N ALA A 413 -27.01 -12.46 -15.63
CA ALA A 413 -27.22 -11.73 -16.87
C ALA A 413 -28.37 -10.70 -16.85
N LYS A 414 -29.41 -10.89 -15.99
CA LYS A 414 -30.52 -9.93 -15.82
C LYS A 414 -30.27 -8.85 -14.79
N GLN A 415 -29.27 -9.02 -13.92
CA GLN A 415 -28.97 -8.14 -12.81
C GLN A 415 -28.12 -6.93 -13.21
N THR A 416 -27.27 -7.09 -14.20
CA THR A 416 -26.38 -6.03 -14.72
C THR A 416 -27.10 -4.80 -15.29
N SER A 417 -28.35 -4.95 -15.72
CA SER A 417 -29.15 -3.81 -16.19
C SER A 417 -29.66 -2.88 -15.07
N LYS A 418 -29.45 -3.25 -13.80
CA LYS A 418 -29.89 -2.48 -12.64
C LYS A 418 -28.76 -1.74 -11.93
N LEU A 419 -27.49 -2.04 -12.24
CA LEU A 419 -26.36 -1.33 -11.64
C LEU A 419 -26.28 0.09 -12.20
N VAL A 420 -26.07 1.05 -11.29
CA VAL A 420 -25.81 2.45 -11.64
C VAL A 420 -24.30 2.69 -11.48
N PRO A 421 -23.54 2.81 -12.57
CA PRO A 421 -22.10 2.99 -12.49
C PRO A 421 -21.74 4.41 -12.01
N GLU A 422 -20.81 4.49 -11.11
CA GLU A 422 -20.22 5.71 -10.59
C GLU A 422 -18.73 5.84 -10.95
N GLY A 423 -18.31 5.20 -12.02
CA GLY A 423 -16.94 5.21 -12.52
C GLY A 423 -16.84 4.68 -13.94
N VAL A 424 -15.71 4.95 -14.55
CA VAL A 424 -15.40 4.52 -15.93
C VAL A 424 -14.14 3.68 -15.97
N SER A 425 -13.96 2.95 -17.09
CA SER A 425 -12.71 2.25 -17.44
C SER A 425 -12.01 3.00 -18.56
N GLY A 426 -10.66 3.00 -18.55
CA GLY A 426 -9.86 3.69 -19.56
C GLY A 426 -8.42 3.20 -19.58
N LEU A 427 -7.59 3.90 -20.30
CA LEU A 427 -6.15 3.66 -20.42
C LEU A 427 -5.36 4.85 -19.83
N LEU A 428 -4.22 4.56 -19.24
CA LEU A 428 -3.27 5.56 -18.74
C LEU A 428 -1.93 5.39 -19.44
N PRO A 429 -1.20 6.48 -19.72
CA PRO A 429 0.17 6.38 -20.18
C PRO A 429 1.02 5.55 -19.22
N TYR A 430 1.85 4.68 -19.78
CA TYR A 430 2.84 3.92 -19.02
C TYR A 430 3.90 4.87 -18.43
N ARG A 431 4.29 4.66 -17.16
CA ARG A 431 5.13 5.58 -16.38
C ARG A 431 6.43 4.98 -15.84
N GLY A 432 6.78 3.74 -16.21
CA GLY A 432 7.95 3.05 -15.65
C GLY A 432 7.72 2.44 -14.29
N SER A 433 8.76 2.34 -13.48
CA SER A 433 8.68 1.71 -12.16
C SER A 433 8.07 2.62 -11.09
N VAL A 434 7.49 2.02 -10.03
CA VAL A 434 7.03 2.76 -8.83
C VAL A 434 8.15 3.59 -8.23
N GLY A 435 9.40 3.06 -8.21
CA GLY A 435 10.55 3.79 -7.69
C GLY A 435 10.78 5.11 -8.41
N GLU A 436 10.82 5.09 -9.75
CA GLU A 436 11.02 6.30 -10.56
C GLU A 436 9.89 7.31 -10.35
N VAL A 437 8.66 6.86 -10.30
CA VAL A 437 7.49 7.72 -10.08
C VAL A 437 7.51 8.34 -8.68
N THR A 438 7.79 7.55 -7.64
CA THR A 438 7.86 8.06 -6.26
C THR A 438 9.01 9.05 -6.06
N ASP A 439 10.16 8.83 -6.69
CA ASP A 439 11.29 9.76 -6.63
C ASP A 439 10.90 11.15 -7.18
N GLN A 440 10.14 11.21 -8.28
CA GLN A 440 9.65 12.47 -8.84
C GLN A 440 8.62 13.13 -7.90
N LEU A 441 7.71 12.37 -7.33
CA LEU A 441 6.70 12.89 -6.39
C LEU A 441 7.33 13.45 -5.11
N VAL A 442 8.30 12.72 -4.55
CA VAL A 442 9.04 13.14 -3.35
C VAL A 442 9.94 14.34 -3.63
N GLY A 443 10.60 14.35 -4.78
CA GLY A 443 11.40 15.49 -5.23
C GLY A 443 10.56 16.78 -5.29
N GLY A 444 9.35 16.70 -5.87
CA GLY A 444 8.42 17.82 -5.90
C GLY A 444 7.89 18.20 -4.52
N LEU A 445 7.59 17.22 -3.65
CA LEU A 445 7.18 17.49 -2.27
C LEU A 445 8.27 18.23 -1.49
N ARG A 446 9.51 17.73 -1.50
CA ARG A 446 10.64 18.37 -0.84
C ARG A 446 10.91 19.77 -1.35
N SER A 447 10.80 19.99 -2.67
CA SER A 447 10.92 21.32 -3.27
C SER A 447 9.85 22.27 -2.75
N GLY A 448 8.58 21.84 -2.73
CA GLY A 448 7.46 22.61 -2.19
C GLY A 448 7.65 22.98 -0.72
N MET A 449 8.09 22.02 0.11
CA MET A 449 8.40 22.24 1.52
C MET A 449 9.58 23.24 1.68
N GLY A 450 10.60 23.14 0.84
CA GLY A 450 11.71 24.11 0.81
C GLY A 450 11.22 25.53 0.51
N TYR A 451 10.33 25.72 -0.45
CA TYR A 451 9.71 27.02 -0.73
C TYR A 451 8.83 27.55 0.42
N CYS A 452 8.24 26.66 1.20
CA CYS A 452 7.43 27.01 2.36
C CYS A 452 8.26 27.19 3.65
N GLY A 453 9.57 26.94 3.64
CA GLY A 453 10.43 26.99 4.81
C GLY A 453 10.10 25.91 5.85
N ALA A 454 9.57 24.76 5.41
CA ALA A 454 9.11 23.67 6.26
C ALA A 454 10.15 22.54 6.27
N ALA A 455 10.73 22.23 7.44
CA ALA A 455 11.71 21.17 7.61
C ALA A 455 11.05 19.77 7.71
N ASP A 456 9.79 19.71 8.13
CA ASP A 456 8.99 18.50 8.28
C ASP A 456 7.52 18.77 7.95
N LEU A 457 6.68 17.72 7.93
CA LEU A 457 5.26 17.84 7.59
C LEU A 457 4.45 18.63 8.63
N ALA A 458 4.84 18.57 9.90
CA ALA A 458 4.17 19.33 10.95
C ALA A 458 4.41 20.84 10.78
N ALA A 459 5.64 21.24 10.45
CA ALA A 459 5.99 22.61 10.11
C ALA A 459 5.26 23.07 8.83
N LEU A 460 5.13 22.19 7.82
CA LEU A 460 4.37 22.49 6.60
C LEU A 460 2.89 22.79 6.93
N ALA A 461 2.22 21.92 7.68
CA ALA A 461 0.81 22.10 8.04
C ALA A 461 0.58 23.34 8.91
N THR A 462 1.55 23.71 9.77
CA THR A 462 1.42 24.86 10.69
C THR A 462 1.71 26.21 10.01
N ASN A 463 2.74 26.26 9.15
CA ASN A 463 3.29 27.51 8.62
C ASN A 463 2.75 27.85 7.24
N ALA A 464 2.19 26.89 6.50
CA ALA A 464 1.72 27.08 5.14
C ALA A 464 0.62 28.14 5.05
N ARG A 465 0.70 28.98 4.03
CA ARG A 465 -0.33 29.97 3.71
C ARG A 465 -0.82 29.73 2.30
N PHE A 466 -2.12 29.70 2.17
CA PHE A 466 -2.79 29.52 0.88
C PHE A 466 -3.29 30.84 0.33
N VAL A 467 -3.20 30.98 -0.99
CA VAL A 467 -3.91 32.00 -1.75
C VAL A 467 -4.86 31.31 -2.72
N ARG A 468 -6.04 31.88 -2.90
CA ARG A 468 -6.95 31.46 -3.95
C ARG A 468 -6.53 32.08 -5.27
N GLN A 469 -6.50 31.27 -6.33
CA GLN A 469 -6.21 31.74 -7.69
C GLN A 469 -7.48 31.79 -8.56
N SER A 470 -7.45 32.66 -9.57
CA SER A 470 -8.50 32.72 -10.58
C SER A 470 -8.28 31.65 -11.66
N ALA A 471 -9.26 31.42 -12.51
CA ALA A 471 -9.11 30.55 -13.68
C ALA A 471 -7.97 31.00 -14.63
N ALA A 472 -7.67 32.30 -14.68
CA ALA A 472 -6.53 32.82 -15.42
C ALA A 472 -5.21 32.46 -14.73
N GLY A 473 -5.13 32.58 -13.40
CA GLY A 473 -3.95 32.15 -12.63
C GLY A 473 -3.72 30.63 -12.70
N ALA A 474 -4.78 29.83 -12.73
CA ALA A 474 -4.65 28.39 -12.93
C ALA A 474 -4.06 28.05 -14.31
N ARG A 475 -4.42 28.76 -15.37
CA ARG A 475 -3.78 28.61 -16.69
C ARG A 475 -2.32 29.07 -16.70
N GLU A 476 -2.01 30.19 -16.04
CA GLU A 476 -0.65 30.68 -15.89
C GLU A 476 0.25 29.70 -15.13
N SER A 477 -0.31 28.90 -14.22
CA SER A 477 0.42 27.88 -13.46
C SER A 477 0.89 26.69 -14.32
N HIS A 478 0.27 26.48 -15.48
CA HIS A 478 0.70 25.46 -16.45
C HIS A 478 1.62 26.05 -17.50
N VAL A 479 2.48 25.21 -18.11
CA VAL A 479 3.28 25.60 -19.25
C VAL A 479 2.37 26.12 -20.36
N HIS A 480 2.59 27.35 -20.82
CA HIS A 480 1.78 28.04 -21.82
C HIS A 480 2.65 28.79 -22.81
N ASP A 481 2.10 29.10 -23.98
CA ASP A 481 2.74 29.87 -25.07
C ASP A 481 4.06 29.29 -25.61
N VAL A 482 4.29 27.97 -25.39
CA VAL A 482 5.44 27.26 -25.93
C VAL A 482 5.00 25.89 -26.48
N GLU A 483 5.73 25.44 -27.51
CA GLU A 483 5.60 24.04 -27.98
C GLU A 483 6.59 23.18 -27.18
N VAL A 484 6.07 22.20 -26.42
CA VAL A 484 6.89 21.28 -25.61
C VAL A 484 7.60 20.31 -26.54
N VAL A 485 8.92 20.40 -26.62
CA VAL A 485 9.78 19.54 -27.44
C VAL A 485 10.22 18.29 -26.65
N HIS A 486 10.46 18.46 -25.35
CA HIS A 486 10.84 17.38 -24.44
C HIS A 486 9.88 17.35 -23.25
N GLU A 487 9.19 16.23 -23.08
CA GLU A 487 8.33 16.02 -21.91
C GLU A 487 9.18 15.86 -20.64
N SER A 488 8.76 16.52 -19.56
CA SER A 488 9.38 16.34 -18.25
C SER A 488 8.75 15.12 -17.55
N PRO A 489 9.53 14.29 -16.84
CA PRO A 489 8.99 13.08 -16.19
C PRO A 489 7.94 13.39 -15.10
N ASN A 490 7.92 14.62 -14.59
CA ASN A 490 7.00 15.08 -13.54
C ASN A 490 5.89 16.02 -14.04
N TYR A 491 5.80 16.27 -15.34
CA TYR A 491 4.79 17.15 -15.93
C TYR A 491 4.27 16.60 -17.26
N ALA A 492 2.98 16.33 -17.32
CA ALA A 492 2.26 16.03 -18.57
C ALA A 492 1.42 17.24 -18.97
N VAL A 493 1.46 17.59 -20.26
CA VAL A 493 0.67 18.73 -20.79
C VAL A 493 -0.79 18.34 -20.84
N PRO A 494 -1.71 19.07 -20.16
CA PRO A 494 -3.12 18.76 -20.20
C PRO A 494 -3.67 18.72 -21.63
N GLY A 495 -4.37 17.64 -22.01
CA GLY A 495 -5.08 17.51 -23.30
C GLY A 495 -4.21 17.14 -24.51
N LYS A 496 -2.98 16.68 -24.32
CA LYS A 496 -2.12 16.10 -25.37
C LYS A 496 -1.97 14.57 -25.29
N ASP A 497 -2.70 13.89 -24.42
CA ASP A 497 -2.72 12.42 -24.27
C ASP A 497 -3.69 11.76 -25.24
#